data_cb6185a3bfb01f3c34576d4f89e902b8
#
_entry.id   cb6185a3bfb01f3c34576d4f89e902b8
#
_cell.length_a   1.000
_cell.length_b   1.000
_cell.length_c   1.000
_cell.angle_alpha   90.00
_cell.angle_beta   90.00
_cell.angle_gamma   90.00
#
_symmetry.space_group_name_H-M   'P 1'
#
loop_
_entity.id
_entity.type
_entity.pdbx_description
1 polymer ?
#
loop_
_entity_poly.entity_id
_entity_poly.type
_entity_poly.pdbx_seq_one_letter_code
_entity_poly.pdbx_strand_id
1 'polypeptide(L)' 'MIKSEWKVTCNYFGGVRAWAVYRLLNVDEVDHSGNREYATKYMTDKEKAEEIARELNAGEKGE' A
#
# COMPACT_ATOMS: atom_id res chain seq x y z
N MET A 1 -12.90 1.23 -14.24
CA MET A 1 -11.93 1.60 -13.19
C MET A 1 -11.25 0.34 -12.66
N ILE A 2 -9.93 0.29 -12.73
CA ILE A 2 -9.17 -0.87 -12.32
C ILE A 2 -8.25 -0.49 -11.16
N LYS A 3 -8.34 -1.21 -10.06
CA LYS A 3 -7.48 -0.99 -8.90
C LYS A 3 -6.13 -1.68 -9.12
N SER A 4 -5.07 -1.08 -8.60
CA SER A 4 -3.75 -1.68 -8.69
C SER A 4 -3.60 -2.81 -7.68
N GLU A 5 -2.51 -3.58 -7.82
CA GLU A 5 -2.13 -4.51 -6.77
C GLU A 5 -1.73 -3.71 -5.52
N TRP A 6 -1.68 -4.40 -4.38
CA TRP A 6 -1.24 -3.77 -3.14
C TRP A 6 0.26 -3.53 -3.18
N LYS A 7 0.66 -2.36 -2.74
CA LYS A 7 2.06 -1.92 -2.75
C LYS A 7 2.44 -1.38 -1.39
N VAL A 8 3.75 -1.22 -1.17
CA VAL A 8 4.26 -0.64 0.07
C VAL A 8 4.81 0.75 -0.25
N THR A 9 4.41 1.73 0.54
CA THR A 9 4.96 3.07 0.46
C THR A 9 5.67 3.40 1.76
N CYS A 10 6.60 4.35 1.72
CA CYS A 10 7.28 4.80 2.93
C CYS A 10 7.26 6.31 3.02
N ASN A 11 7.38 6.81 4.24
CA ASN A 11 7.44 8.23 4.49
C ASN A 11 8.22 8.49 5.78
N TYR A 12 8.59 9.74 6.00
CA TYR A 12 9.31 10.14 7.21
C TYR A 12 8.38 10.99 8.08
N PHE A 13 8.36 10.65 9.37
CA PHE A 13 7.58 11.38 10.36
C PHE A 13 8.53 11.70 11.53
N GLY A 14 8.91 12.98 11.67
CA GLY A 14 9.82 13.38 12.72
C GLY A 14 11.17 12.68 12.65
N GLY A 15 11.66 12.40 11.43
CA GLY A 15 12.93 11.73 11.24
C GLY A 15 12.87 10.20 11.32
N VAL A 16 11.69 9.65 11.56
CA VAL A 16 11.51 8.20 11.65
C VAL A 16 10.84 7.70 10.36
N ARG A 17 11.44 6.69 9.72
CA ARG A 17 10.87 6.09 8.53
C ARG A 17 9.73 5.14 8.90
N ALA A 18 8.63 5.25 8.18
CA ALA A 18 7.48 4.39 8.39
C ALA A 18 6.96 3.89 7.05
N TRP A 19 6.28 2.75 7.06
CA TRP A 19 5.75 2.11 5.86
C TRP A 19 4.27 1.83 6.00
N ALA A 20 3.56 1.85 4.88
CA ALA A 20 2.14 1.51 4.86
C ALA A 20 1.83 0.74 3.59
N VAL A 21 0.76 -0.04 3.62
CA VAL A 21 0.29 -0.81 2.47
C VAL A 21 -0.86 -0.04 1.83
N TYR A 22 -0.77 0.15 0.54
CA TYR A 22 -1.76 0.91 -0.21
C TYR A 22 -1.94 0.33 -1.61
N ARG A 23 -2.96 0.79 -2.30
CA ARG A 23 -3.11 0.53 -3.74
C ARG A 23 -3.78 1.74 -4.39
N LEU A 24 -3.65 1.82 -5.71
CA LEU A 24 -4.33 2.85 -6.49
C LEU A 24 -5.78 2.43 -6.71
N LEU A 25 -6.69 3.36 -6.53
CA LEU A 25 -8.10 3.10 -6.81
C LEU A 25 -8.35 3.01 -8.31
N ASN A 26 -7.59 3.75 -9.11
CA ASN A 26 -7.68 3.72 -10.55
C ASN A 26 -6.27 3.82 -11.14
N VAL A 27 -5.80 2.73 -11.77
CA VAL A 27 -4.44 2.68 -12.31
C VAL A 27 -4.23 3.62 -13.49
N ASP A 28 -5.29 4.09 -14.11
CA ASP A 28 -5.20 5.01 -15.25
C ASP A 28 -5.04 6.46 -14.84
N GLU A 29 -5.16 6.77 -13.56
CA GLU A 29 -4.97 8.11 -13.05
C GLU A 29 -3.62 8.25 -12.37
N VAL A 30 -3.17 9.51 -12.23
CA VAL A 30 -1.90 9.77 -11.55
C VAL A 30 -1.98 9.32 -10.09
N ASP A 31 -0.82 8.97 -9.55
CA ASP A 31 -0.69 8.54 -8.16
C ASP A 31 -0.69 9.77 -7.25
N HIS A 32 -1.82 10.02 -6.61
CA HIS A 32 -1.96 11.09 -5.63
C HIS A 32 -2.85 10.59 -4.48
N SER A 33 -2.87 11.33 -3.38
CA SER A 33 -3.54 10.88 -2.17
C SER A 33 -5.04 10.57 -2.39
N GLY A 34 -5.69 11.30 -3.28
CA GLY A 34 -7.11 11.05 -3.59
C GLY A 34 -7.35 9.77 -4.36
N ASN A 35 -6.30 9.19 -4.96
CA ASN A 35 -6.40 7.97 -5.76
C ASN A 35 -5.79 6.77 -5.03
N ARG A 36 -5.58 6.85 -3.73
CA ARG A 36 -4.98 5.78 -2.93
C ARG A 36 -5.96 5.21 -1.93
N GLU A 37 -5.89 3.90 -1.77
CA GLU A 37 -6.63 3.20 -0.73
C GLU A 37 -5.60 2.52 0.18
N TYR A 38 -5.64 2.85 1.47
CA TYR A 38 -4.67 2.30 2.44
C TYR A 38 -5.28 1.12 3.18
N ALA A 39 -4.54 0.01 3.20
CA ALA A 39 -4.94 -1.17 3.96
C ALA A 39 -4.48 -1.07 5.41
N THR A 40 -3.39 -0.33 5.66
CA THR A 40 -2.82 -0.20 7.00
C THR A 40 -2.45 1.25 7.27
N LYS A 41 -2.25 1.55 8.56
CA LYS A 41 -1.63 2.80 8.97
C LYS A 41 -0.13 2.69 8.78
N TYR A 42 0.56 3.83 8.81
CA TYR A 42 2.02 3.80 8.75
C TYR A 42 2.59 3.08 9.97
N MET A 43 3.55 2.21 9.73
CA MET A 43 4.19 1.42 10.76
C MET A 43 5.70 1.43 10.56
N THR A 44 6.46 1.23 11.62
CA THR A 44 7.92 1.26 11.56
C THR A 44 8.51 -0.08 11.11
N ASP A 45 7.69 -1.12 10.98
CA ASP A 45 8.14 -2.46 10.58
C ASP A 45 7.93 -2.67 9.08
N LYS A 46 9.02 -2.51 8.32
CA LYS A 46 8.98 -2.67 6.86
C LYS A 46 8.59 -4.08 6.45
N GLU A 47 9.16 -5.08 7.13
CA GLU A 47 8.89 -6.48 6.78
C GLU A 47 7.42 -6.82 6.99
N LYS A 48 6.81 -6.27 8.03
CA LYS A 48 5.38 -6.48 8.29
C LYS A 48 4.53 -5.89 7.17
N ALA A 49 4.86 -4.68 6.72
CA ALA A 49 4.13 -4.05 5.63
C ALA A 49 4.24 -4.87 4.35
N GLU A 50 5.44 -5.36 4.03
CA GLU A 50 5.64 -6.17 2.84
C GLU A 50 4.87 -7.49 2.92
N GLU A 51 4.83 -8.10 4.10
CA GLU A 51 4.09 -9.33 4.32
C GLU A 51 2.59 -9.12 4.11
N ILE A 52 2.06 -8.03 4.66
CA ILE A 52 0.64 -7.72 4.50
C ILE A 52 0.28 -7.52 3.03
N ALA A 53 1.10 -6.75 2.31
CA ALA A 53 0.87 -6.51 0.89
C ALA A 53 0.87 -7.82 0.11
N ARG A 54 1.82 -8.70 0.42
CA ARG A 54 1.93 -9.99 -0.25
C ARG A 54 0.72 -10.87 0.02
N GLU A 55 0.24 -10.89 1.24
CA GLU A 55 -0.93 -11.68 1.61
C GLU A 55 -2.20 -11.15 0.94
N LEU A 56 -2.36 -9.85 0.90
CA LEU A 56 -3.51 -9.25 0.24
C LEU A 56 -3.53 -9.54 -1.25
N ASN A 57 -2.35 -9.44 -1.89
CA ASN A 57 -2.26 -9.74 -3.32
C ASN A 57 -2.53 -11.21 -3.60
N ALA A 58 -2.04 -12.09 -2.73
CA ALA A 58 -2.28 -13.52 -2.89
C ALA A 58 -3.77 -13.86 -2.74
N GLY A 59 -4.45 -13.22 -1.81
CA GLY A 59 -5.87 -13.42 -1.63
C GLY A 59 -6.69 -12.97 -2.82
N GLU A 60 -6.33 -11.83 -3.40
CA GLU A 60 -7.04 -11.32 -4.57
C GLU A 60 -6.78 -12.16 -5.81
N LYS A 61 -5.55 -12.68 -5.94
CA LYS A 61 -5.19 -13.51 -7.09
C LYS A 61 -5.78 -14.91 -7.01
N GLY A 62 -6.20 -15.34 -5.82
CA GLY A 62 -6.75 -16.66 -5.61
C GLY A 62 -8.16 -16.85 -6.13
N GLU A 63 -8.75 -15.80 -6.65
CA GLU A 63 -10.11 -15.87 -7.15
C GLU A 63 -10.19 -16.40 -8.57
#